data_aa3a3d056db8cb35beb9575a45442c53
#
_entry.id   aa3a3d056db8cb35beb9575a45442c53
#
_cell.length_a   1.000
_cell.length_b   1.000
_cell.length_c   1.000
_cell.angle_alpha   90.00
_cell.angle_beta   90.00
_cell.angle_gamma   90.00
#
_symmetry.space_group_name_H-M   'P 1'
#
loop_
_entity.id
_entity.type
_entity.pdbx_description
1 polymer ?
#
loop_
_entity_poly.entity_id
_entity_poly.type
_entity_poly.pdbx_seq_one_letter_code
_entity_poly.pdbx_strand_id
1 'polypeptide(L)'
;MFQIIFRGAHVVDPLNGRNGVFDVAVQDGKIAEVAPQITGKSETEYDFSGKVLQPGIIDSHVHLGSMWGSFYGHRMLARSGVTTCLDMAGPLDDILDNIPEYGAGLNVAILQFASPPFTFKTSSPTKAEMVDLIEKSLKDGAFGVKLLGGHYPLTPTVSSELHS
;
A
#
# COMPACT_ATOMS: atom_id res chain seq x y z
N MET A 1 13.74 17.75 -21.27
CA MET A 1 13.39 16.50 -22.00
C MET A 1 12.78 15.59 -20.96
N PHE A 2 11.62 15.03 -21.22
CA PHE A 2 10.93 14.13 -20.29
C PHE A 2 11.43 12.68 -20.45
N GLN A 3 11.30 11.87 -19.42
CA GLN A 3 11.59 10.44 -19.52
C GLN A 3 10.49 9.71 -20.32
N ILE A 4 9.24 10.00 -20.01
CA ILE A 4 8.09 9.36 -20.66
C ILE A 4 7.02 10.39 -20.97
N ILE A 5 6.36 10.26 -22.15
CA ILE A 5 5.11 10.94 -22.42
C ILE A 5 4.06 9.91 -22.83
N PHE A 6 2.91 9.94 -22.17
CA PHE A 6 1.69 9.23 -22.57
C PHE A 6 0.85 10.20 -23.43
N ARG A 7 0.61 9.86 -24.70
CA ARG A 7 -0.08 10.70 -25.66
C ARG A 7 -1.56 10.36 -25.75
N GLY A 8 -2.41 11.38 -25.71
CA GLY A 8 -3.83 11.27 -26.04
C GLY A 8 -4.66 10.40 -25.10
N ALA A 9 -4.23 10.26 -23.83
CA ALA A 9 -4.98 9.49 -22.84
C ALA A 9 -6.26 10.21 -22.41
N HIS A 10 -7.35 9.47 -22.18
CA HIS A 10 -8.47 9.99 -21.42
C HIS A 10 -8.10 10.02 -19.94
N VAL A 11 -7.65 11.18 -19.47
CA VAL A 11 -7.20 11.37 -18.08
C VAL A 11 -8.39 11.59 -17.18
N VAL A 12 -8.47 10.79 -16.09
CA VAL A 12 -9.42 10.96 -15.00
C VAL A 12 -8.64 11.26 -13.72
N ASP A 13 -8.63 12.53 -13.32
CA ASP A 13 -7.90 13.02 -12.14
C ASP A 13 -8.83 13.89 -11.29
N PRO A 14 -9.59 13.27 -10.38
CA PRO A 14 -10.59 13.99 -9.57
C PRO A 14 -9.98 15.07 -8.68
N LEU A 15 -8.75 14.86 -8.20
CA LEU A 15 -8.07 15.81 -7.31
C LEU A 15 -7.84 17.16 -7.99
N ASN A 16 -7.51 17.14 -9.29
CA ASN A 16 -7.26 18.35 -10.08
C ASN A 16 -8.40 18.69 -11.03
N GLY A 17 -9.56 18.04 -10.90
CA GLY A 17 -10.77 18.30 -11.70
C GLY A 17 -10.60 17.96 -13.19
N ARG A 18 -9.70 17.04 -13.55
CA ARG A 18 -9.45 16.65 -14.95
C ARG A 18 -10.30 15.45 -15.34
N ASN A 19 -11.03 15.58 -16.43
CA ASN A 19 -11.76 14.50 -17.06
C ASN A 19 -11.83 14.80 -18.57
N GLY A 20 -10.91 14.25 -19.36
CA GLY A 20 -10.80 14.53 -20.79
C GLY A 20 -9.49 14.03 -21.39
N VAL A 21 -9.28 14.35 -22.66
CA VAL A 21 -8.09 13.89 -23.40
C VAL A 21 -6.91 14.81 -23.13
N PHE A 22 -5.81 14.25 -22.64
CA PHE A 22 -4.57 14.95 -22.32
C PHE A 22 -3.35 14.09 -22.65
N ASP A 23 -2.23 14.77 -22.86
CA ASP A 23 -0.90 14.18 -22.75
C ASP A 23 -0.43 14.27 -21.29
N VAL A 24 0.32 13.26 -20.85
CA VAL A 24 0.91 13.21 -19.50
C VAL A 24 2.39 12.92 -19.60
N ALA A 25 3.24 13.84 -19.09
CA ALA A 25 4.68 13.66 -19.05
C ALA A 25 5.14 13.24 -17.65
N VAL A 26 6.12 12.34 -17.63
CA VAL A 26 6.76 11.85 -16.41
C VAL A 26 8.24 12.20 -16.44
N GLN A 27 8.74 12.71 -15.32
CA GLN A 27 10.14 13.00 -15.08
C GLN A 27 10.49 12.69 -13.63
N ASP A 28 11.61 12.00 -13.41
CA ASP A 28 12.12 11.63 -12.08
C ASP A 28 11.08 10.93 -11.19
N GLY A 29 10.33 9.99 -11.81
CA GLY A 29 9.28 9.22 -11.12
C GLY A 29 8.04 10.03 -10.73
N LYS A 30 7.88 11.26 -11.24
CA LYS A 30 6.75 12.14 -10.94
C LYS A 30 6.04 12.58 -12.22
N ILE A 31 4.75 12.89 -12.10
CA ILE A 31 4.01 13.58 -13.15
C ILE A 31 4.55 15.01 -13.22
N ALA A 32 5.21 15.35 -14.33
CA ALA A 32 5.84 16.64 -14.55
C ALA A 32 4.90 17.64 -15.24
N GLU A 33 4.07 17.14 -16.17
CA GLU A 33 3.14 17.99 -16.94
C GLU A 33 1.90 17.19 -17.34
N VAL A 34 0.74 17.84 -17.32
CA VAL A 34 -0.51 17.34 -17.89
C VAL A 34 -1.13 18.47 -18.71
N ALA A 35 -1.20 18.29 -20.02
CA ALA A 35 -1.70 19.32 -20.95
C ALA A 35 -2.48 18.68 -22.10
N PRO A 36 -3.38 19.42 -22.76
CA PRO A 36 -4.06 18.91 -23.97
C PRO A 36 -3.09 18.44 -25.05
N GLN A 37 -1.93 19.07 -25.13
CA GLN A 37 -0.82 18.68 -26.01
C GLN A 37 0.50 19.12 -25.37
N ILE A 38 1.44 18.21 -25.23
CA ILE A 38 2.80 18.47 -24.76
C ILE A 38 3.74 18.55 -25.97
N THR A 39 4.40 19.70 -26.13
CA THR A 39 5.34 19.93 -27.25
C THR A 39 6.77 19.52 -26.94
N GLY A 40 7.07 19.14 -25.69
CA GLY A 40 8.36 18.68 -25.24
C GLY A 40 8.79 17.37 -25.86
N LYS A 41 10.12 17.13 -25.90
CA LYS A 41 10.68 15.83 -26.29
C LYS A 41 10.77 14.89 -25.09
N SER A 42 10.67 13.60 -25.33
CA SER A 42 10.88 12.56 -24.33
C SER A 42 11.80 11.46 -24.84
N GLU A 43 12.30 10.65 -23.91
CA GLU A 43 13.08 9.45 -24.24
C GLU A 43 12.15 8.36 -24.81
N THR A 44 10.94 8.25 -24.25
CA THR A 44 9.93 7.28 -24.67
C THR A 44 8.57 7.93 -24.77
N GLU A 45 7.81 7.58 -25.80
CA GLU A 45 6.42 7.98 -25.97
C GLU A 45 5.52 6.76 -26.12
N TYR A 46 4.39 6.80 -25.49
CA TYR A 46 3.34 5.78 -25.61
C TYR A 46 2.07 6.41 -26.15
N ASP A 47 1.50 5.80 -27.19
CA ASP A 47 0.15 6.14 -27.65
C ASP A 47 -0.89 5.53 -26.71
N PHE A 48 -1.61 6.41 -26.03
CA PHE A 48 -2.71 6.08 -25.12
C PHE A 48 -4.07 6.50 -25.65
N SER A 49 -4.17 6.77 -26.95
CA SER A 49 -5.44 7.09 -27.61
C SER A 49 -6.46 5.98 -27.34
N GLY A 50 -7.63 6.37 -26.86
CA GLY A 50 -8.70 5.44 -26.49
C GLY A 50 -8.49 4.67 -25.18
N LYS A 51 -7.43 4.94 -24.42
CA LYS A 51 -7.18 4.37 -23.10
C LYS A 51 -7.48 5.39 -22.00
N VAL A 52 -7.86 4.88 -20.82
CA VAL A 52 -8.04 5.69 -19.61
C VAL A 52 -6.75 5.69 -18.82
N LEU A 53 -6.31 6.87 -18.42
CA LEU A 53 -5.21 7.07 -17.48
C LEU A 53 -5.76 7.69 -16.19
N GLN A 54 -5.61 6.99 -15.09
CA GLN A 54 -6.13 7.41 -13.78
C GLN A 54 -5.11 7.08 -12.70
N PRO A 55 -5.24 7.64 -11.48
CA PRO A 55 -4.46 7.19 -10.32
C PRO A 55 -4.62 5.68 -10.14
N GLY A 56 -3.52 5.03 -9.73
CA GLY A 56 -3.55 3.60 -9.44
C GLY A 56 -4.55 3.27 -8.33
N ILE A 57 -5.11 2.07 -8.38
CA ILE A 57 -6.04 1.59 -7.35
C ILE A 57 -5.28 1.44 -6.03
N ILE A 58 -5.85 1.98 -4.95
CA ILE A 58 -5.37 1.80 -3.58
C ILE A 58 -6.35 0.86 -2.88
N ASP A 59 -5.86 -0.34 -2.51
CA ASP A 59 -6.63 -1.27 -1.69
C ASP A 59 -6.22 -1.12 -0.23
N SER A 60 -7.09 -0.54 0.57
CA SER A 60 -6.82 -0.21 1.97
C SER A 60 -7.08 -1.35 2.96
N HIS A 61 -7.43 -2.56 2.49
CA HIS A 61 -7.70 -3.69 3.36
C HIS A 61 -7.38 -5.02 2.69
N VAL A 62 -6.14 -5.45 2.80
CA VAL A 62 -5.70 -6.76 2.29
C VAL A 62 -5.04 -7.59 3.39
N HIS A 63 -4.81 -8.87 3.11
CA HIS A 63 -4.07 -9.79 3.96
C HIS A 63 -3.04 -10.53 3.11
N LEU A 64 -1.76 -10.21 3.30
CA LEU A 64 -0.64 -10.71 2.51
C LEU A 64 0.28 -11.68 3.26
N GLY A 65 0.09 -11.84 4.57
CA GLY A 65 0.87 -12.75 5.39
C GLY A 65 0.71 -14.23 4.96
N SER A 66 1.69 -15.07 5.28
CA SER A 66 1.76 -16.47 4.84
C SER A 66 0.54 -17.30 5.24
N MET A 67 -0.04 -17.01 6.39
CA MET A 67 -1.28 -17.67 6.84
C MET A 67 -2.48 -17.40 5.91
N TRP A 68 -2.39 -16.41 5.02
CA TRP A 68 -3.42 -16.02 4.05
C TRP A 68 -3.04 -16.34 2.60
N GLY A 69 -1.91 -17.02 2.35
CA GLY A 69 -1.48 -17.39 1.00
C GLY A 69 -0.66 -16.32 0.28
N SER A 70 0.19 -15.65 0.98
CA SER A 70 0.93 -14.40 0.73
C SER A 70 1.51 -14.16 -0.66
N PHE A 71 2.32 -15.05 -1.21
CA PHE A 71 3.04 -14.73 -2.46
C PHE A 71 2.15 -14.70 -3.71
N TYR A 72 0.95 -15.23 -3.65
CA TYR A 72 -0.05 -15.05 -4.72
C TYR A 72 -0.81 -13.74 -4.59
N GLY A 73 -1.02 -13.25 -3.38
CA GLY A 73 -1.74 -12.01 -3.11
C GLY A 73 -1.13 -10.80 -3.82
N HIS A 74 0.18 -10.61 -3.70
CA HIS A 74 0.91 -9.53 -4.37
C HIS A 74 0.70 -9.55 -5.90
N ARG A 75 0.83 -10.74 -6.53
CA ARG A 75 0.64 -10.89 -7.98
C ARG A 75 -0.80 -10.64 -8.40
N MET A 76 -1.76 -11.09 -7.61
CA MET A 76 -3.19 -10.89 -7.91
C MET A 76 -3.55 -9.41 -7.85
N LEU A 77 -3.11 -8.71 -6.82
CA LEU A 77 -3.32 -7.28 -6.67
C LEU A 77 -2.69 -6.49 -7.83
N ALA A 78 -1.42 -6.73 -8.12
CA ALA A 78 -0.72 -6.05 -9.22
C ALA A 78 -1.40 -6.30 -10.59
N ARG A 79 -1.83 -7.53 -10.88
CA ARG A 79 -2.57 -7.87 -12.10
C ARG A 79 -3.96 -7.23 -12.19
N SER A 80 -4.55 -6.92 -11.04
CA SER A 80 -5.85 -6.24 -10.97
C SER A 80 -5.74 -4.71 -11.06
N GLY A 81 -4.51 -4.18 -11.26
CA GLY A 81 -4.27 -2.74 -11.35
C GLY A 81 -4.13 -2.03 -10.00
N VAL A 82 -4.01 -2.79 -8.90
CA VAL A 82 -3.67 -2.22 -7.59
C VAL A 82 -2.21 -1.80 -7.60
N THR A 83 -1.95 -0.56 -7.26
CA THR A 83 -0.60 0.02 -7.20
C THR A 83 -0.11 0.26 -5.77
N THR A 84 -1.04 0.30 -4.83
CA THR A 84 -0.76 0.48 -3.40
C THR A 84 -1.76 -0.31 -2.58
N CYS A 85 -1.29 -1.00 -1.55
CA CYS A 85 -2.19 -1.68 -0.62
C CYS A 85 -1.75 -1.49 0.84
N LEU A 86 -2.72 -1.63 1.75
CA LEU A 86 -2.49 -1.69 3.18
C LEU A 86 -2.83 -3.09 3.69
N ASP A 87 -1.80 -3.82 4.09
CA ASP A 87 -2.00 -5.08 4.82
C ASP A 87 -2.48 -4.81 6.24
N MET A 88 -3.60 -5.41 6.59
CA MET A 88 -4.31 -5.13 7.82
C MET A 88 -4.04 -6.13 8.94
N ALA A 89 -3.11 -7.05 8.75
CA ALA A 89 -2.85 -8.09 9.75
C ALA A 89 -1.37 -8.36 10.02
N GLY A 90 -0.48 -8.19 9.08
CA GLY A 90 0.89 -8.67 9.24
C GLY A 90 0.94 -10.21 9.38
N PRO A 91 1.88 -10.80 10.10
CA PRO A 91 3.00 -10.13 10.78
C PRO A 91 3.95 -9.44 9.81
N LEU A 92 4.56 -8.35 10.26
CA LEU A 92 5.46 -7.53 9.46
C LEU A 92 6.59 -8.36 8.83
N ASP A 93 7.30 -9.12 9.64
CA ASP A 93 8.44 -9.94 9.23
C ASP A 93 8.04 -10.96 8.14
N ASP A 94 6.91 -11.64 8.31
CA ASP A 94 6.42 -12.64 7.35
C ASP A 94 6.15 -12.06 5.95
N ILE A 95 5.71 -10.82 5.88
CA ILE A 95 5.49 -10.13 4.61
C ILE A 95 6.82 -9.63 4.03
N LEU A 96 7.66 -8.98 4.85
CA LEU A 96 8.93 -8.41 4.42
C LEU A 96 9.93 -9.46 3.97
N ASP A 97 10.03 -10.58 4.67
CA ASP A 97 10.98 -11.66 4.36
C ASP A 97 10.70 -12.33 3.01
N ASN A 98 9.46 -12.27 2.54
CA ASN A 98 9.07 -12.84 1.25
C ASN A 98 9.34 -11.89 0.06
N ILE A 99 9.44 -10.57 0.27
CA ILE A 99 9.63 -9.59 -0.80
C ILE A 99 10.93 -9.79 -1.61
N PRO A 100 12.09 -10.07 -0.99
CA PRO A 100 13.34 -10.30 -1.73
C PRO A 100 13.25 -11.47 -2.72
N GLU A 101 12.48 -12.50 -2.41
CA GLU A 101 12.35 -13.70 -3.25
C GLU A 101 11.26 -13.54 -4.33
N TYR A 102 10.11 -12.99 -3.97
CA TYR A 102 8.94 -12.98 -4.86
C TYR A 102 8.62 -11.59 -5.45
N GLY A 103 9.23 -10.55 -4.91
CA GLY A 103 8.91 -9.16 -5.25
C GLY A 103 7.56 -8.73 -4.67
N ALA A 104 7.33 -7.43 -4.59
CA ALA A 104 6.02 -6.88 -4.21
C ALA A 104 5.17 -6.54 -5.44
N GLY A 105 5.75 -5.91 -6.48
CA GLY A 105 5.05 -5.49 -7.69
C GLY A 105 4.12 -4.28 -7.49
N LEU A 106 3.98 -3.79 -6.25
CA LEU A 106 3.17 -2.64 -5.84
C LEU A 106 3.73 -2.06 -4.53
N ASN A 107 3.24 -0.89 -4.12
CA ASN A 107 3.58 -0.34 -2.81
C ASN A 107 2.77 -1.06 -1.73
N VAL A 108 3.43 -1.48 -0.66
CA VAL A 108 2.80 -2.19 0.45
C VAL A 108 3.07 -1.43 1.75
N ALA A 109 2.01 -1.02 2.44
CA ALA A 109 2.05 -0.61 3.82
C ALA A 109 1.52 -1.74 4.70
N ILE A 110 2.06 -1.93 5.88
CA ILE A 110 1.75 -3.09 6.75
C ILE A 110 1.39 -2.59 8.14
N LEU A 111 0.24 -3.04 8.65
CA LEU A 111 -0.09 -2.91 10.07
C LEU A 111 0.32 -4.19 10.79
N GLN A 112 1.17 -4.05 11.81
CA GLN A 112 1.49 -5.16 12.70
C GLN A 112 0.28 -5.47 13.56
N PHE A 113 -0.17 -6.73 13.61
CA PHE A 113 -1.27 -7.08 14.49
C PHE A 113 -0.83 -7.15 15.97
N ALA A 114 -1.73 -6.73 16.83
CA ALA A 114 -1.64 -6.90 18.28
C ALA A 114 -2.60 -8.02 18.68
N SER A 115 -2.08 -9.20 18.92
CA SER A 115 -2.88 -10.40 19.15
C SER A 115 -2.16 -11.45 19.99
N PRO A 116 -2.75 -11.94 21.09
CA PRO A 116 -2.28 -13.15 21.75
C PRO A 116 -2.63 -14.40 20.91
N PRO A 117 -1.83 -15.47 20.92
CA PRO A 117 -0.54 -15.56 21.59
C PRO A 117 0.65 -15.12 20.73
N PHE A 118 0.42 -14.49 19.57
CA PHE A 118 1.47 -14.20 18.57
C PHE A 118 2.36 -13.03 18.98
N THR A 119 1.76 -11.89 19.36
CA THR A 119 2.51 -10.68 19.76
C THR A 119 2.54 -10.47 21.27
N PHE A 120 1.59 -11.08 21.99
CA PHE A 120 1.54 -11.07 23.44
C PHE A 120 1.41 -12.49 23.99
N LYS A 121 1.97 -12.74 25.16
CA LYS A 121 1.86 -14.04 25.84
C LYS A 121 0.47 -14.30 26.41
N THR A 122 -0.27 -13.24 26.70
CA THR A 122 -1.59 -13.30 27.34
C THR A 122 -2.56 -12.33 26.69
N SER A 123 -3.85 -12.46 26.96
CA SER A 123 -4.88 -11.51 26.53
C SER A 123 -4.91 -10.20 27.35
N SER A 124 -4.04 -10.08 28.33
CA SER A 124 -3.91 -8.90 29.21
C SER A 124 -2.44 -8.47 29.31
N PRO A 125 -1.82 -8.02 28.19
CA PRO A 125 -0.47 -7.47 28.24
C PRO A 125 -0.44 -6.22 29.10
N THR A 126 0.71 -5.96 29.70
CA THR A 126 0.99 -4.73 30.45
C THR A 126 1.11 -3.54 29.48
N LYS A 127 0.95 -2.33 29.99
CA LYS A 127 1.18 -1.11 29.21
C LYS A 127 2.60 -1.07 28.59
N ALA A 128 3.61 -1.51 29.33
CA ALA A 128 4.99 -1.57 28.82
C ALA A 128 5.10 -2.50 27.62
N GLU A 129 4.54 -3.70 27.69
CA GLU A 129 4.54 -4.65 26.53
C GLU A 129 3.80 -4.10 25.32
N MET A 130 2.72 -3.32 25.54
CA MET A 130 2.00 -2.65 24.45
C MET A 130 2.83 -1.55 23.78
N VAL A 131 3.48 -0.71 24.59
CA VAL A 131 4.38 0.35 24.09
C VAL A 131 5.56 -0.27 23.34
N ASP A 132 6.20 -1.29 23.89
CA ASP A 132 7.31 -1.99 23.26
C ASP A 132 6.91 -2.58 21.90
N LEU A 133 5.72 -3.18 21.78
CA LEU A 133 5.20 -3.69 20.50
C LEU A 133 5.05 -2.56 19.48
N ILE A 134 4.46 -1.44 19.87
CA ILE A 134 4.23 -0.30 18.96
C ILE A 134 5.57 0.28 18.50
N GLU A 135 6.45 0.62 19.44
CA GLU A 135 7.76 1.22 19.14
C GLU A 135 8.61 0.31 18.26
N LYS A 136 8.68 -0.98 18.60
CA LYS A 136 9.40 -1.97 17.79
C LYS A 136 8.80 -2.05 16.38
N SER A 137 7.49 -2.19 16.27
CA SER A 137 6.83 -2.32 14.98
C SER A 137 7.07 -1.11 14.06
N LEU A 138 6.95 0.10 14.60
CA LEU A 138 7.22 1.33 13.85
C LEU A 138 8.69 1.43 13.44
N LYS A 139 9.61 1.07 14.33
CA LYS A 139 11.05 1.06 14.04
C LYS A 139 11.41 0.06 12.93
N ASP A 140 10.74 -1.09 12.91
CA ASP A 140 10.96 -2.14 11.92
C ASP A 140 10.25 -1.86 10.59
N GLY A 141 9.51 -0.75 10.47
CA GLY A 141 8.91 -0.26 9.24
C GLY A 141 7.40 -0.50 9.09
N ALA A 142 6.71 -0.92 10.13
CA ALA A 142 5.25 -0.98 10.12
C ALA A 142 4.64 0.42 9.96
N PHE A 143 3.53 0.51 9.24
CA PHE A 143 2.74 1.73 9.12
C PHE A 143 1.98 2.06 10.40
N GLY A 144 1.73 1.05 11.23
CA GLY A 144 1.04 1.15 12.51
C GLY A 144 0.77 -0.22 13.10
N VAL A 145 -0.08 -0.25 14.13
CA VAL A 145 -0.51 -1.48 14.82
C VAL A 145 -2.01 -1.63 14.70
N LYS A 146 -2.49 -2.86 14.51
CA LYS A 146 -3.90 -3.19 14.42
C LYS A 146 -4.33 -4.15 15.53
N LEU A 147 -5.47 -3.87 16.14
CA LEU A 147 -6.16 -4.81 17.01
C LEU A 147 -6.98 -5.80 16.15
N LEU A 148 -6.72 -7.10 16.30
CA LEU A 148 -7.55 -8.15 15.72
C LEU A 148 -8.68 -8.50 16.70
N GLY A 149 -9.75 -7.73 16.66
CA GLY A 149 -10.96 -8.03 17.44
C GLY A 149 -11.67 -9.28 16.91
N GLY A 150 -12.35 -10.00 17.79
CA GLY A 150 -13.21 -11.13 17.44
C GLY A 150 -12.53 -12.48 17.39
N HIS A 151 -11.41 -12.64 16.68
CA HIS A 151 -10.69 -13.92 16.61
C HIS A 151 -9.68 -14.12 17.73
N TYR A 152 -8.99 -13.03 18.14
CA TYR A 152 -7.97 -13.05 19.17
C TYR A 152 -8.17 -11.85 20.11
N PRO A 153 -9.23 -11.87 20.92
CA PRO A 153 -9.58 -10.71 21.69
C PRO A 153 -8.59 -10.43 22.80
N LEU A 154 -8.14 -9.18 22.88
CA LEU A 154 -7.60 -8.60 24.10
C LEU A 154 -8.76 -8.30 25.06
N THR A 155 -8.48 -8.18 26.36
CA THR A 155 -9.52 -7.76 27.32
C THR A 155 -10.00 -6.34 26.94
N PRO A 156 -11.26 -5.98 27.25
CA PRO A 156 -11.79 -4.65 26.92
C PRO A 156 -10.95 -3.50 27.45
N THR A 157 -10.39 -3.62 28.66
CA THR A 157 -9.52 -2.62 29.27
C THR A 157 -8.24 -2.44 28.45
N VAL A 158 -7.56 -3.53 28.12
CA VAL A 158 -6.33 -3.51 27.31
C VAL A 158 -6.58 -2.95 25.93
N SER A 159 -7.69 -3.32 25.30
CA SER A 159 -8.05 -2.78 23.97
C SER A 159 -8.27 -1.27 24.02
N SER A 160 -8.86 -0.75 25.09
CA SER A 160 -9.04 0.70 25.30
C SER A 160 -7.70 1.41 25.51
N GLU A 161 -6.79 0.82 26.28
CA GLU A 161 -5.46 1.40 26.54
C GLU A 161 -4.55 1.44 25.30
N LEU A 162 -4.68 0.48 24.39
CA LEU A 162 -3.94 0.48 23.13
C LEU A 162 -4.37 1.59 22.16
N HIS A 163 -5.57 2.15 22.33
CA HIS A 163 -6.06 3.26 21.55
C HIS A 163 -5.71 4.64 22.12
N SER A 164 -5.22 4.69 23.33
CA SER A 164 -4.87 5.92 24.05
C SER A 164 -3.40 6.29 23.90
#